data_35d4e74d29f6be5c68d37271ba1b5ecf
#
_entry.id   35d4e74d29f6be5c68d37271ba1b5ecf
#
_cell.length_a   1.000
_cell.length_b   1.000
_cell.length_c   1.000
_cell.angle_alpha   90.00
_cell.angle_beta   90.00
_cell.angle_gamma   90.00
#
_symmetry.space_group_name_H-M   'P 1'
#
loop_
_entity.id
_entity.type
_entity.pdbx_description
1 polymer ?
#
loop_
_entity_poly.entity_id
_entity_poly.type
_entity_poly.pdbx_seq_one_letter_code
_entity_poly.pdbx_strand_id
1 'polypeptide(L)'
;MSDNGKVEPLSSRLMKMVIVGHVDHGKSTLVGRLMSDTDSLPTGKLDFVKDICTRQGKEFEFAFLLDALEEEQDQGITIDTSQIFFNTKKRRYVIIDAPGHKEFLKNMVTGAANAESALLLIDAYEGVQEQSRRHGYILKLLGLTQVAVVINKMDLVDYDPEVYYKIKSEYTEFLESLGVQAQEYIPVSAKLGINIAKTGDEMSWYKGPSILQMLDQFEEEKTPVHLPFRFPVQDVYKFDERRIIAGRVESGTVKVGDELIFSPSNKSGVIKTIEAWSVENQPETAEASQSIGFTLTEQIFAERGDVAALKTGLPIISTTFDVNVFWMGKRHLEKGRSYTLKLTTQEVTCEVVGFKKVVDASTLETLEDQDYLAKNDVAEVTLRTTRPVAFDLFGSIPTTGRFVLVDEYDVCGGGIITTYTPSKTDRLRDEIRHRDFHWLKSDIKPEERAYRNGHQSALILIVGPSGTGKAKLARHLEHKLFELNFQSYL
;
A
#
# COMPACT_ATOMS: atom_id res chain seq x y z
N MET A 1 -41.66 -5.99 -29.16
CA MET A 1 -40.20 -6.09 -29.26
C MET A 1 -39.69 -5.82 -27.87
N SER A 2 -39.36 -6.89 -27.15
CA SER A 2 -38.90 -6.86 -25.76
C SER A 2 -37.43 -6.49 -25.72
N ASP A 3 -37.15 -5.37 -25.12
CA ASP A 3 -35.78 -4.93 -24.81
C ASP A 3 -35.24 -5.84 -23.70
N ASN A 4 -34.44 -6.81 -24.06
CA ASN A 4 -33.68 -7.64 -23.14
C ASN A 4 -32.53 -6.80 -22.61
N GLY A 5 -32.76 -6.08 -21.50
CA GLY A 5 -31.72 -5.45 -20.71
C GLY A 5 -30.70 -6.51 -20.30
N LYS A 6 -29.58 -6.56 -20.97
CA LYS A 6 -28.41 -7.32 -20.52
C LYS A 6 -28.00 -6.74 -19.16
N VAL A 7 -28.29 -7.48 -18.09
CA VAL A 7 -27.69 -7.23 -16.79
C VAL A 7 -26.21 -7.51 -16.97
N GLU A 8 -25.39 -6.47 -17.00
CA GLU A 8 -23.94 -6.62 -16.98
C GLU A 8 -23.57 -7.43 -15.72
N PRO A 9 -22.70 -8.43 -15.85
CA PRO A 9 -22.29 -9.21 -14.69
C PRO A 9 -21.63 -8.27 -13.66
N LEU A 10 -22.01 -8.40 -12.38
CA LEU A 10 -21.34 -7.72 -11.27
C LEU A 10 -19.82 -7.84 -11.45
N SER A 11 -19.10 -6.73 -11.37
CA SER A 11 -17.64 -6.77 -11.33
C SER A 11 -17.19 -7.79 -10.28
N SER A 12 -16.37 -8.75 -10.67
CA SER A 12 -15.87 -9.78 -9.75
C SER A 12 -14.92 -9.20 -8.70
N ARG A 13 -14.47 -7.96 -8.88
CA ARG A 13 -13.53 -7.27 -8.00
C ARG A 13 -14.27 -6.58 -6.85
N LEU A 14 -13.70 -6.72 -5.67
CA LEU A 14 -14.18 -6.12 -4.44
C LEU A 14 -13.55 -4.74 -4.27
N MET A 15 -14.37 -3.67 -4.22
CA MET A 15 -13.88 -2.32 -3.95
C MET A 15 -13.74 -2.11 -2.44
N LYS A 16 -12.56 -1.74 -2.02
CA LYS A 16 -12.23 -1.48 -0.62
C LYS A 16 -12.39 0.01 -0.32
N MET A 17 -13.22 0.32 0.66
CA MET A 17 -13.48 1.69 1.06
C MET A 17 -13.35 1.88 2.56
N VAL A 18 -12.95 3.07 2.97
CA VAL A 18 -12.92 3.47 4.38
C VAL A 18 -13.98 4.54 4.64
N ILE A 19 -14.64 4.44 5.81
CA ILE A 19 -15.54 5.49 6.30
C ILE A 19 -14.88 6.16 7.49
N VAL A 20 -14.64 7.47 7.41
CA VAL A 20 -14.01 8.27 8.44
C VAL A 20 -14.90 9.44 8.87
N GLY A 21 -14.75 9.88 10.09
CA GLY A 21 -15.53 10.98 10.66
C GLY A 21 -15.44 10.97 12.19
N HIS A 22 -15.80 12.06 12.82
CA HIS A 22 -15.77 12.17 14.28
C HIS A 22 -16.73 11.15 14.94
N VAL A 23 -16.53 10.90 16.24
CA VAL A 23 -17.50 10.16 17.07
C VAL A 23 -18.85 10.87 16.95
N ASP A 24 -19.93 10.14 16.93
CA ASP A 24 -21.31 10.64 16.83
C ASP A 24 -21.70 11.32 15.49
N HIS A 25 -20.81 11.43 14.50
CA HIS A 25 -21.19 11.91 13.16
C HIS A 25 -22.08 10.92 12.37
N GLY A 26 -22.38 9.74 12.94
CA GLY A 26 -23.34 8.78 12.39
C GLY A 26 -22.73 7.78 11.41
N LYS A 27 -21.44 7.43 11.55
CA LYS A 27 -20.77 6.39 10.73
C LYS A 27 -21.51 5.06 10.81
N SER A 28 -21.70 4.53 12.03
CA SER A 28 -22.38 3.24 12.25
C SER A 28 -23.82 3.27 11.75
N THR A 29 -24.53 4.39 11.93
CA THR A 29 -25.89 4.57 11.38
C THR A 29 -25.87 4.52 9.86
N LEU A 30 -24.91 5.19 9.20
CA LEU A 30 -24.76 5.17 7.74
C LEU A 30 -24.45 3.77 7.22
N VAL A 31 -23.51 3.06 7.85
CA VAL A 31 -23.13 1.70 7.46
C VAL A 31 -24.32 0.73 7.62
N GLY A 32 -24.98 0.74 8.77
CA GLY A 32 -26.18 -0.09 9.00
C GLY A 32 -27.30 0.23 8.02
N ARG A 33 -27.46 1.50 7.64
CA ARG A 33 -28.43 1.92 6.63
C ARG A 33 -28.05 1.43 5.23
N LEU A 34 -26.79 1.56 4.82
CA LEU A 34 -26.30 1.05 3.54
C LEU A 34 -26.55 -0.47 3.42
N MET A 35 -26.25 -1.25 4.48
CA MET A 35 -26.51 -2.69 4.49
C MET A 35 -28.00 -3.01 4.36
N SER A 36 -28.85 -2.23 5.05
CA SER A 36 -30.30 -2.41 4.98
C SER A 36 -30.86 -2.07 3.60
N ASP A 37 -30.46 -0.93 3.02
CA ASP A 37 -30.96 -0.43 1.74
C ASP A 37 -30.44 -1.22 0.52
N THR A 38 -29.39 -2.03 0.72
CA THR A 38 -28.81 -2.91 -0.31
C THR A 38 -29.15 -4.39 -0.13
N ASP A 39 -30.07 -4.71 0.77
CA ASP A 39 -30.43 -6.10 1.12
C ASP A 39 -29.22 -6.98 1.47
N SER A 40 -28.18 -6.37 2.06
CA SER A 40 -26.94 -7.06 2.39
C SER A 40 -26.90 -7.60 3.83
N LEU A 41 -27.99 -7.43 4.57
CA LEU A 41 -28.17 -8.00 5.92
C LEU A 41 -28.56 -9.49 5.83
N PRO A 42 -28.12 -10.32 6.80
CA PRO A 42 -28.64 -11.67 6.94
C PRO A 42 -30.16 -11.67 7.08
N THR A 43 -30.84 -12.69 6.50
CA THR A 43 -32.27 -12.80 6.51
C THR A 43 -32.83 -12.77 7.93
N GLY A 44 -33.81 -11.89 8.20
CA GLY A 44 -34.47 -11.73 9.50
C GLY A 44 -33.69 -10.91 10.54
N LYS A 45 -32.45 -10.47 10.25
CA LYS A 45 -31.64 -9.73 11.20
C LYS A 45 -32.23 -8.37 11.55
N LEU A 46 -32.77 -7.65 10.57
CA LEU A 46 -33.37 -6.33 10.78
C LEU A 46 -34.57 -6.45 11.74
N ASP A 47 -35.46 -7.44 11.53
CA ASP A 47 -36.64 -7.67 12.37
C ASP A 47 -36.25 -8.12 13.77
N PHE A 48 -35.23 -8.97 13.88
CA PHE A 48 -34.68 -9.42 15.16
C PHE A 48 -34.18 -8.25 16.02
N VAL A 49 -33.38 -7.33 15.43
CA VAL A 49 -32.87 -6.16 16.17
C VAL A 49 -34.00 -5.20 16.55
N LYS A 50 -34.98 -4.97 15.66
CA LYS A 50 -36.20 -4.17 15.98
C LYS A 50 -36.98 -4.76 17.15
N ASP A 51 -37.12 -6.06 17.18
CA ASP A 51 -37.80 -6.75 18.29
C ASP A 51 -37.06 -6.61 19.62
N ILE A 52 -35.73 -6.70 19.60
CA ILE A 52 -34.89 -6.46 20.80
C ILE A 52 -35.07 -5.03 21.29
N CYS A 53 -34.96 -4.03 20.40
CA CYS A 53 -35.17 -2.64 20.77
C CYS A 53 -36.57 -2.42 21.41
N THR A 54 -37.62 -2.97 20.81
CA THR A 54 -38.96 -2.87 21.33
C THR A 54 -39.10 -3.50 22.72
N ARG A 55 -38.49 -4.67 22.96
CA ARG A 55 -38.49 -5.35 24.28
C ARG A 55 -37.70 -4.56 25.33
N GLN A 56 -36.67 -3.84 24.91
CA GLN A 56 -35.88 -3.01 25.81
C GLN A 56 -36.43 -1.59 26.00
N GLY A 57 -37.53 -1.25 25.31
CA GLY A 57 -38.13 0.09 25.36
C GLY A 57 -37.25 1.17 24.71
N LYS A 58 -36.37 0.79 23.79
CA LYS A 58 -35.47 1.70 23.04
C LYS A 58 -36.01 1.96 21.65
N GLU A 59 -35.80 3.18 21.14
CA GLU A 59 -36.05 3.47 19.71
C GLU A 59 -35.01 2.70 18.87
N PHE A 60 -35.45 2.14 17.72
CA PHE A 60 -34.58 1.44 16.81
C PHE A 60 -33.63 2.41 16.12
N GLU A 61 -32.33 2.08 16.12
CA GLU A 61 -31.28 2.78 15.37
C GLU A 61 -30.54 1.80 14.48
N PHE A 62 -30.16 2.24 13.27
CA PHE A 62 -29.40 1.42 12.33
C PHE A 62 -28.00 1.07 12.84
N ALA A 63 -27.43 1.86 13.76
CA ALA A 63 -26.17 1.55 14.42
C ALA A 63 -26.20 0.20 15.14
N PHE A 64 -27.32 -0.16 15.79
CA PHE A 64 -27.49 -1.44 16.51
C PHE A 64 -27.38 -2.67 15.62
N LEU A 65 -27.53 -2.53 14.30
CA LEU A 65 -27.29 -3.63 13.37
C LEU A 65 -25.82 -4.05 13.34
N LEU A 66 -24.90 -3.12 13.52
CA LEU A 66 -23.46 -3.39 13.57
C LEU A 66 -23.06 -4.02 14.90
N ASP A 67 -23.53 -3.46 16.00
CA ASP A 67 -23.26 -4.00 17.34
C ASP A 67 -23.72 -5.47 17.43
N ALA A 68 -24.89 -5.77 16.91
CA ALA A 68 -25.42 -7.14 16.87
C ALA A 68 -24.65 -8.08 15.92
N LEU A 69 -23.98 -7.55 14.90
CA LEU A 69 -23.08 -8.34 14.03
C LEU A 69 -21.74 -8.61 14.71
N GLU A 70 -21.23 -7.66 15.48
CA GLU A 70 -19.99 -7.82 16.25
C GLU A 70 -20.17 -8.87 17.37
N GLU A 71 -21.27 -8.84 18.11
CA GLU A 71 -21.58 -9.85 19.14
C GLU A 71 -21.69 -11.27 18.57
N GLU A 72 -22.19 -11.45 17.34
CA GLU A 72 -22.23 -12.74 16.67
C GLU A 72 -20.86 -13.21 16.20
N GLN A 73 -19.98 -12.28 15.85
CA GLN A 73 -18.60 -12.58 15.41
C GLN A 73 -17.70 -12.96 16.59
N ASP A 74 -17.87 -12.33 17.75
CA ASP A 74 -17.10 -12.65 18.97
C ASP A 74 -17.33 -14.08 19.49
N GLN A 75 -18.40 -14.72 19.11
CA GLN A 75 -18.72 -16.10 19.52
C GLN A 75 -17.99 -17.19 18.73
N GLY A 76 -17.17 -16.87 17.73
CA GLY A 76 -16.56 -17.89 16.90
C GLY A 76 -15.23 -17.66 16.23
N ILE A 77 -14.78 -16.46 15.95
CA ILE A 77 -13.50 -16.23 15.22
C ILE A 77 -12.92 -14.86 15.57
N THR A 78 -11.67 -14.82 15.98
CA THR A 78 -10.86 -13.60 16.17
C THR A 78 -10.70 -12.90 14.83
N ILE A 79 -11.33 -11.74 14.62
CA ILE A 79 -11.16 -10.94 13.41
C ILE A 79 -10.51 -9.60 13.80
N ASP A 80 -9.27 -9.43 13.37
CA ASP A 80 -8.58 -8.15 13.27
C ASP A 80 -9.30 -7.29 12.21
N THR A 81 -9.84 -6.14 12.60
CA THR A 81 -10.61 -5.16 11.81
C THR A 81 -11.92 -5.72 11.23
N SER A 82 -13.06 -5.22 11.70
CA SER A 82 -14.37 -5.60 11.15
C SER A 82 -14.48 -5.16 9.68
N GLN A 83 -14.56 -6.14 8.81
CA GLN A 83 -14.83 -5.94 7.39
C GLN A 83 -16.32 -6.14 7.14
N ILE A 84 -17.00 -5.12 6.66
CA ILE A 84 -18.43 -5.15 6.39
C ILE A 84 -18.64 -5.18 4.89
N PHE A 85 -19.30 -6.22 4.41
CA PHE A 85 -19.55 -6.43 2.99
C PHE A 85 -20.96 -6.00 2.62
N PHE A 86 -21.09 -5.29 1.51
CA PHE A 86 -22.39 -5.01 0.90
C PHE A 86 -22.26 -4.98 -0.63
N ASN A 87 -23.39 -5.07 -1.32
CA ASN A 87 -23.43 -5.14 -2.77
C ASN A 87 -24.37 -4.06 -3.31
N THR A 88 -23.95 -3.35 -4.34
CA THR A 88 -24.85 -2.59 -5.20
C THR A 88 -25.23 -3.43 -6.42
N LYS A 89 -26.03 -2.88 -7.32
CA LYS A 89 -26.31 -3.52 -8.61
C LYS A 89 -25.09 -3.59 -9.52
N LYS A 90 -24.10 -2.71 -9.29
CA LYS A 90 -22.93 -2.55 -10.15
C LYS A 90 -21.73 -3.34 -9.65
N ARG A 91 -21.47 -3.37 -8.34
CA ARG A 91 -20.27 -4.02 -7.77
C ARG A 91 -20.42 -4.41 -6.31
N ARG A 92 -19.40 -5.09 -5.81
CA ARG A 92 -19.26 -5.50 -4.41
C ARG A 92 -18.33 -4.53 -3.68
N TYR A 93 -18.67 -4.20 -2.44
CA TYR A 93 -17.89 -3.32 -1.57
C TYR A 93 -17.51 -4.01 -0.27
N VAL A 94 -16.37 -3.64 0.26
CA VAL A 94 -15.99 -3.89 1.65
C VAL A 94 -15.68 -2.57 2.33
N ILE A 95 -16.41 -2.28 3.38
CA ILE A 95 -16.13 -1.18 4.28
C ILE A 95 -15.10 -1.68 5.29
N ILE A 96 -13.99 -0.96 5.36
CA ILE A 96 -13.01 -1.14 6.41
C ILE A 96 -13.39 -0.14 7.49
N ASP A 97 -13.92 -0.64 8.62
CA ASP A 97 -14.38 0.23 9.70
C ASP A 97 -13.19 0.92 10.35
N ALA A 98 -13.27 2.24 10.42
CA ALA A 98 -12.29 3.09 11.09
C ALA A 98 -12.94 3.70 12.33
N PRO A 99 -12.72 3.12 13.52
CA PRO A 99 -13.26 3.68 14.75
C PRO A 99 -12.85 5.13 14.95
N GLY A 100 -13.82 5.99 15.29
CA GLY A 100 -13.63 7.45 15.38
C GLY A 100 -12.81 7.97 16.57
N HIS A 101 -12.33 7.10 17.46
CA HIS A 101 -11.56 7.47 18.65
C HIS A 101 -10.07 7.68 18.35
N LYS A 102 -9.43 8.63 19.08
CA LYS A 102 -7.96 8.89 18.99
C LYS A 102 -7.10 7.63 19.15
N GLU A 103 -7.57 6.63 19.89
CA GLU A 103 -6.85 5.37 20.12
C GLU A 103 -6.86 4.44 18.90
N PHE A 104 -7.80 4.62 17.98
CA PHE A 104 -8.00 3.77 16.82
C PHE A 104 -7.41 4.31 15.51
N LEU A 105 -6.68 5.43 15.57
CA LEU A 105 -5.92 5.92 14.40
C LEU A 105 -5.01 4.83 13.81
N LYS A 106 -4.50 3.92 14.64
CA LYS A 106 -3.73 2.76 14.19
C LYS A 106 -4.52 1.87 13.25
N ASN A 107 -5.75 1.51 13.62
CA ASN A 107 -6.61 0.65 12.80
C ASN A 107 -7.07 1.39 11.55
N MET A 108 -7.34 2.71 11.66
CA MET A 108 -7.68 3.55 10.52
C MET A 108 -6.53 3.62 9.50
N VAL A 109 -5.29 3.84 9.95
CA VAL A 109 -4.12 3.88 9.06
C VAL A 109 -3.87 2.51 8.41
N THR A 110 -4.01 1.43 9.17
CA THR A 110 -3.84 0.06 8.66
C THR A 110 -4.96 -0.32 7.68
N GLY A 111 -6.19 0.04 7.98
CA GLY A 111 -7.36 -0.23 7.14
C GLY A 111 -7.36 0.66 5.88
N ALA A 112 -7.21 1.96 6.05
CA ALA A 112 -7.22 2.92 4.96
C ALA A 112 -6.00 2.78 4.03
N ALA A 113 -4.88 2.22 4.50
CA ALA A 113 -3.74 1.90 3.65
C ALA A 113 -4.08 0.91 2.52
N ASN A 114 -5.13 0.12 2.68
CA ASN A 114 -5.62 -0.82 1.68
C ASN A 114 -6.91 -0.36 0.98
N ALA A 115 -7.46 0.81 1.34
CA ALA A 115 -8.66 1.35 0.73
C ALA A 115 -8.35 2.04 -0.61
N GLU A 116 -9.30 1.94 -1.54
CA GLU A 116 -9.26 2.58 -2.86
C GLU A 116 -10.05 3.89 -2.87
N SER A 117 -10.97 4.04 -1.91
CA SER A 117 -11.83 5.23 -1.77
C SER A 117 -12.20 5.51 -0.31
N ALA A 118 -12.66 6.71 -0.05
CA ALA A 118 -13.07 7.13 1.28
C ALA A 118 -14.40 7.92 1.26
N LEU A 119 -15.25 7.66 2.28
CA LEU A 119 -16.33 8.53 2.67
C LEU A 119 -15.93 9.26 3.95
N LEU A 120 -15.92 10.59 3.92
CA LEU A 120 -15.64 11.42 5.07
C LEU A 120 -16.94 12.06 5.56
N LEU A 121 -17.33 11.77 6.82
CA LEU A 121 -18.56 12.27 7.41
C LEU A 121 -18.32 13.55 8.22
N ILE A 122 -19.18 14.54 7.98
CA ILE A 122 -19.29 15.77 8.76
C ILE A 122 -20.74 15.88 9.24
N ASP A 123 -20.93 16.22 10.51
CA ASP A 123 -22.24 16.51 11.08
C ASP A 123 -22.69 17.92 10.65
N ALA A 124 -23.88 18.04 10.09
CA ALA A 124 -24.41 19.31 9.62
C ALA A 124 -24.63 20.32 10.77
N TYR A 125 -25.00 19.83 11.95
CA TYR A 125 -25.24 20.67 13.13
C TYR A 125 -23.93 21.18 13.74
N GLU A 126 -22.91 20.34 13.84
CA GLU A 126 -21.61 20.71 14.43
C GLU A 126 -20.71 21.46 13.43
N GLY A 127 -20.89 21.25 12.12
CA GLY A 127 -20.03 21.81 11.08
C GLY A 127 -18.65 21.17 10.99
N VAL A 128 -17.70 21.92 10.41
CA VAL A 128 -16.31 21.44 10.24
C VAL A 128 -15.57 21.51 11.56
N GLN A 129 -15.28 20.38 12.14
CA GLN A 129 -14.54 20.24 13.38
C GLN A 129 -13.05 19.94 13.13
N GLU A 130 -12.21 20.13 14.14
CA GLU A 130 -10.79 19.77 14.13
C GLU A 130 -10.57 18.30 13.70
N GLN A 131 -11.41 17.40 14.20
CA GLN A 131 -11.34 15.97 13.84
C GLN A 131 -11.65 15.73 12.35
N SER A 132 -12.58 16.50 11.76
CA SER A 132 -12.88 16.43 10.32
C SER A 132 -11.66 16.81 9.50
N ARG A 133 -10.96 17.89 9.90
CA ARG A 133 -9.71 18.33 9.28
C ARG A 133 -8.60 17.28 9.41
N ARG A 134 -8.46 16.69 10.59
CA ARG A 134 -7.51 15.58 10.85
C ARG A 134 -7.74 14.40 9.92
N HIS A 135 -8.99 13.96 9.77
CA HIS A 135 -9.32 12.85 8.87
C HIS A 135 -8.95 13.17 7.40
N GLY A 136 -9.27 14.36 6.91
CA GLY A 136 -8.86 14.80 5.56
C GLY A 136 -7.36 14.78 5.37
N TYR A 137 -6.60 15.21 6.37
CA TYR A 137 -5.13 15.16 6.33
C TYR A 137 -4.59 13.72 6.28
N ILE A 138 -5.18 12.81 7.06
CA ILE A 138 -4.77 11.39 7.07
C ILE A 138 -5.09 10.73 5.74
N LEU A 139 -6.25 11.00 5.13
CA LEU A 139 -6.59 10.48 3.79
C LEU A 139 -5.56 10.90 2.75
N LYS A 140 -5.11 12.18 2.79
CA LYS A 140 -4.00 12.64 1.95
C LYS A 140 -2.72 11.84 2.17
N LEU A 141 -2.33 11.64 3.44
CA LEU A 141 -1.11 10.91 3.78
C LEU A 141 -1.13 9.46 3.30
N LEU A 142 -2.29 8.84 3.32
CA LEU A 142 -2.50 7.49 2.83
C LEU A 142 -2.59 7.44 1.30
N GLY A 143 -2.56 8.61 0.65
CA GLY A 143 -2.61 8.74 -0.80
C GLY A 143 -3.95 8.38 -1.41
N LEU A 144 -5.04 8.48 -0.63
CA LEU A 144 -6.39 8.27 -1.13
C LEU A 144 -6.81 9.49 -1.97
N THR A 145 -7.06 9.25 -3.25
CA THR A 145 -7.44 10.28 -4.22
C THR A 145 -8.94 10.31 -4.47
N GLN A 146 -9.65 9.21 -4.21
CA GLN A 146 -11.09 9.11 -4.39
C GLN A 146 -11.79 9.33 -3.04
N VAL A 147 -12.18 10.58 -2.78
CA VAL A 147 -12.82 11.00 -1.53
C VAL A 147 -14.16 11.65 -1.85
N ALA A 148 -15.24 11.22 -1.17
CA ALA A 148 -16.51 11.93 -1.14
C ALA A 148 -16.81 12.38 0.31
N VAL A 149 -17.35 13.58 0.45
CA VAL A 149 -17.71 14.17 1.74
C VAL A 149 -19.22 14.02 1.95
N VAL A 150 -19.60 13.42 3.06
CA VAL A 150 -20.99 13.20 3.45
C VAL A 150 -21.35 14.18 4.57
N ILE A 151 -22.26 15.11 4.29
CA ILE A 151 -22.77 16.06 5.29
C ILE A 151 -24.05 15.43 5.88
N ASN A 152 -23.89 14.77 7.03
CA ASN A 152 -24.92 13.96 7.67
C ASN A 152 -25.75 14.77 8.68
N LYS A 153 -26.88 14.23 9.09
CA LYS A 153 -27.81 14.82 10.05
C LYS A 153 -28.45 16.13 9.57
N MET A 154 -28.68 16.24 8.27
CA MET A 154 -29.38 17.40 7.69
C MET A 154 -30.78 17.61 8.28
N ASP A 155 -31.39 16.55 8.84
CA ASP A 155 -32.65 16.61 9.57
C ASP A 155 -32.60 17.46 10.86
N LEU A 156 -31.41 17.63 11.46
CA LEU A 156 -31.24 18.47 12.65
C LEU A 156 -31.11 19.98 12.34
N VAL A 157 -30.94 20.30 11.09
CA VAL A 157 -30.82 21.68 10.59
C VAL A 157 -31.90 22.02 9.57
N ASP A 158 -33.04 21.33 9.65
CA ASP A 158 -34.23 21.55 8.80
C ASP A 158 -33.92 21.51 7.28
N TYR A 159 -32.91 20.72 6.88
CA TYR A 159 -32.45 20.58 5.49
C TYR A 159 -32.00 21.90 4.83
N ASP A 160 -31.52 22.85 5.64
CA ASP A 160 -31.14 24.17 5.20
C ASP A 160 -29.98 24.14 4.19
N PRO A 161 -30.15 24.64 2.95
CA PRO A 161 -29.08 24.71 1.95
C PRO A 161 -27.92 25.64 2.37
N GLU A 162 -28.17 26.68 3.18
CA GLU A 162 -27.11 27.61 3.59
C GLU A 162 -26.09 26.90 4.49
N VAL A 163 -26.54 26.02 5.39
CA VAL A 163 -25.67 25.19 6.23
C VAL A 163 -24.80 24.26 5.37
N TYR A 164 -25.42 23.62 4.38
CA TYR A 164 -24.71 22.76 3.45
C TYR A 164 -23.62 23.53 2.68
N TYR A 165 -23.98 24.66 2.04
CA TYR A 165 -23.01 25.42 1.25
C TYR A 165 -21.89 26.00 2.09
N LYS A 166 -22.15 26.39 3.33
CA LYS A 166 -21.13 26.87 4.27
C LYS A 166 -20.10 25.77 4.57
N ILE A 167 -20.56 24.58 4.96
CA ILE A 167 -19.69 23.44 5.25
C ILE A 167 -18.91 23.03 4.01
N LYS A 168 -19.59 22.94 2.86
CA LYS A 168 -18.95 22.63 1.58
C LYS A 168 -17.83 23.60 1.24
N SER A 169 -18.08 24.91 1.33
CA SER A 169 -17.06 25.93 1.02
C SER A 169 -15.87 25.84 1.95
N GLU A 170 -16.10 25.77 3.26
CA GLU A 170 -15.06 25.72 4.26
C GLU A 170 -14.18 24.46 4.12
N TYR A 171 -14.83 23.31 3.91
CA TYR A 171 -14.09 22.05 3.83
C TYR A 171 -13.40 21.84 2.46
N THR A 172 -13.96 22.43 1.38
CA THR A 172 -13.30 22.46 0.07
C THR A 172 -11.99 23.23 0.14
N GLU A 173 -12.02 24.45 0.69
CA GLU A 173 -10.83 25.29 0.86
C GLU A 173 -9.74 24.55 1.66
N PHE A 174 -10.15 23.87 2.73
CA PHE A 174 -9.24 23.06 3.53
C PHE A 174 -8.63 21.91 2.73
N LEU A 175 -9.43 21.10 2.02
CA LEU A 175 -8.92 19.96 1.25
C LEU A 175 -8.02 20.41 0.09
N GLU A 176 -8.36 21.52 -0.59
CA GLU A 176 -7.55 22.10 -1.65
C GLU A 176 -6.19 22.58 -1.12
N SER A 177 -6.13 23.15 0.09
CA SER A 177 -4.88 23.51 0.75
C SER A 177 -3.95 22.32 0.97
N LEU A 178 -4.53 21.11 1.09
CA LEU A 178 -3.82 19.85 1.19
C LEU A 178 -3.49 19.23 -0.18
N GLY A 179 -4.00 19.78 -1.28
CA GLY A 179 -3.90 19.20 -2.62
C GLY A 179 -4.79 17.98 -2.82
N VAL A 180 -5.89 17.87 -2.08
CA VAL A 180 -6.94 16.84 -2.21
C VAL A 180 -8.19 17.49 -2.78
N GLN A 181 -8.84 16.81 -3.74
CA GLN A 181 -10.13 17.22 -4.24
C GLN A 181 -11.19 16.18 -3.87
N ALA A 182 -12.24 16.61 -3.18
CA ALA A 182 -13.41 15.77 -2.99
C ALA A 182 -14.18 15.66 -4.32
N GLN A 183 -14.56 14.45 -4.68
CA GLN A 183 -15.33 14.21 -5.91
C GLN A 183 -16.76 14.76 -5.78
N GLU A 184 -17.35 14.66 -4.60
CA GLU A 184 -18.69 15.18 -4.33
C GLU A 184 -18.89 15.48 -2.84
N TYR A 185 -19.85 16.38 -2.56
CA TYR A 185 -20.39 16.66 -1.24
C TYR A 185 -21.86 16.27 -1.23
N ILE A 186 -22.23 15.32 -0.37
CA ILE A 186 -23.57 14.73 -0.37
C ILE A 186 -24.29 15.05 0.94
N PRO A 187 -25.34 15.90 0.92
CA PRO A 187 -26.14 16.14 2.11
C PRO A 187 -27.08 14.95 2.35
N VAL A 188 -27.10 14.43 3.57
CA VAL A 188 -27.88 13.23 3.91
C VAL A 188 -28.52 13.32 5.29
N SER A 189 -29.57 12.51 5.49
CA SER A 189 -29.97 12.03 6.82
C SER A 189 -29.86 10.51 6.86
N ALA A 190 -28.80 10.01 7.48
CA ALA A 190 -28.61 8.56 7.59
C ALA A 190 -29.72 7.89 8.42
N LYS A 191 -30.23 8.58 9.45
CA LYS A 191 -31.35 8.10 10.28
C LYS A 191 -32.62 7.90 9.45
N LEU A 192 -32.98 8.88 8.61
CA LEU A 192 -34.20 8.86 7.80
C LEU A 192 -34.02 8.22 6.41
N GLY A 193 -32.78 8.00 5.97
CA GLY A 193 -32.44 7.38 4.69
C GLY A 193 -32.50 8.34 3.49
N ILE A 194 -32.51 9.63 3.75
CA ILE A 194 -32.59 10.65 2.71
C ILE A 194 -31.23 10.79 2.03
N ASN A 195 -31.19 10.73 0.70
CA ASN A 195 -30.00 10.76 -0.15
C ASN A 195 -29.01 9.61 0.08
N ILE A 196 -29.44 8.49 0.65
CA ILE A 196 -28.59 7.28 0.81
C ILE A 196 -28.69 6.39 -0.43
N ALA A 197 -29.82 5.71 -0.63
CA ALA A 197 -30.03 4.85 -1.80
C ALA A 197 -30.56 5.65 -3.01
N LYS A 198 -31.40 6.65 -2.75
CA LYS A 198 -32.00 7.54 -3.74
C LYS A 198 -32.03 8.94 -3.20
N THR A 199 -32.10 9.93 -4.10
CA THR A 199 -32.31 11.33 -3.74
C THR A 199 -33.73 11.51 -3.20
N GLY A 200 -33.87 12.27 -2.10
CA GLY A 200 -35.14 12.60 -1.47
C GLY A 200 -35.68 13.97 -1.91
N ASP A 201 -37.00 14.18 -1.74
CA ASP A 201 -37.66 15.43 -2.08
C ASP A 201 -37.39 16.53 -1.05
N GLU A 202 -37.00 16.19 0.17
CA GLU A 202 -36.73 17.09 1.30
C GLU A 202 -35.59 18.06 0.98
N MET A 203 -34.63 17.62 0.17
CA MET A 203 -33.51 18.41 -0.31
C MET A 203 -33.58 18.61 -1.82
N SER A 204 -34.72 19.09 -2.31
CA SER A 204 -34.96 19.31 -3.75
C SER A 204 -33.99 20.30 -4.40
N TRP A 205 -33.30 21.11 -3.61
CA TRP A 205 -32.25 22.02 -4.04
C TRP A 205 -30.94 21.30 -4.39
N TYR A 206 -30.71 20.09 -3.83
CA TYR A 206 -29.55 19.27 -4.16
C TYR A 206 -29.79 18.49 -5.47
N LYS A 207 -28.86 18.62 -6.41
CA LYS A 207 -28.95 17.99 -7.75
C LYS A 207 -27.87 16.93 -7.99
N GLY A 208 -27.06 16.66 -6.97
CA GLY A 208 -26.00 15.66 -7.04
C GLY A 208 -26.51 14.23 -6.83
N PRO A 209 -25.59 13.25 -6.81
CA PRO A 209 -25.93 11.82 -6.62
C PRO A 209 -26.30 11.50 -5.18
N SER A 210 -27.02 10.40 -4.97
CA SER A 210 -27.12 9.75 -3.67
C SER A 210 -25.80 9.05 -3.30
N ILE A 211 -25.64 8.60 -2.04
CA ILE A 211 -24.42 7.88 -1.62
C ILE A 211 -24.17 6.66 -2.50
N LEU A 212 -25.17 5.79 -2.70
CA LEU A 212 -24.98 4.59 -3.53
C LEU A 212 -24.62 4.94 -4.98
N GLN A 213 -25.21 6.01 -5.54
CA GLN A 213 -24.84 6.48 -6.88
C GLN A 213 -23.42 7.00 -6.94
N MET A 214 -22.98 7.72 -5.90
CA MET A 214 -21.59 8.21 -5.81
C MET A 214 -20.60 7.07 -5.66
N LEU A 215 -20.89 6.09 -4.82
CA LEU A 215 -20.05 4.89 -4.67
C LEU A 215 -19.87 4.17 -6.00
N ASP A 216 -20.95 4.05 -6.79
CA ASP A 216 -20.91 3.42 -8.12
C ASP A 216 -20.18 4.27 -9.19
N GLN A 217 -19.90 5.55 -8.91
CA GLN A 217 -19.08 6.43 -9.75
C GLN A 217 -17.59 6.35 -9.43
N PHE A 218 -17.20 5.88 -8.24
CA PHE A 218 -15.80 5.65 -7.95
C PHE A 218 -15.20 4.70 -9.00
N GLU A 219 -14.04 5.08 -9.51
CA GLU A 219 -13.32 4.24 -10.45
C GLU A 219 -12.65 3.09 -9.71
N GLU A 220 -12.71 1.89 -10.27
CA GLU A 220 -11.88 0.81 -9.81
C GLU A 220 -10.42 1.20 -10.02
N GLU A 221 -9.60 1.04 -8.99
CA GLU A 221 -8.16 1.18 -9.19
C GLU A 221 -7.77 0.22 -10.32
N LYS A 222 -7.40 0.79 -11.46
CA LYS A 222 -7.00 -0.02 -12.62
C LYS A 222 -5.96 -0.99 -12.13
N THR A 223 -6.18 -2.29 -12.36
CA THR A 223 -5.18 -3.30 -12.05
C THR A 223 -3.86 -2.76 -12.59
N PRO A 224 -2.80 -2.62 -11.78
CA PRO A 224 -1.58 -1.94 -12.19
C PRO A 224 -0.79 -2.72 -13.25
N VAL A 225 -1.50 -3.34 -14.20
CA VAL A 225 -0.97 -4.15 -15.31
C VAL A 225 -0.18 -3.29 -16.30
N HIS A 226 -0.59 -2.01 -16.44
CA HIS A 226 0.09 -1.07 -17.34
C HIS A 226 1.28 -0.35 -16.71
N LEU A 227 1.46 -0.50 -15.39
CA LEU A 227 2.62 0.03 -14.69
C LEU A 227 3.86 -0.83 -14.94
N PRO A 228 5.07 -0.32 -14.68
CA PRO A 228 6.28 -1.11 -14.73
C PRO A 228 6.17 -2.37 -13.86
N PHE A 229 6.69 -3.50 -14.36
CA PHE A 229 6.66 -4.77 -13.65
C PHE A 229 7.45 -4.70 -12.34
N ARG A 230 6.81 -5.14 -11.24
CA ARG A 230 7.39 -5.24 -9.90
C ARG A 230 7.03 -6.56 -9.26
N PHE A 231 8.05 -7.30 -8.86
CA PHE A 231 7.91 -8.56 -8.17
C PHE A 231 8.88 -8.60 -6.99
N PRO A 232 8.43 -8.20 -5.79
CA PRO A 232 9.21 -8.38 -4.57
C PRO A 232 9.39 -9.85 -4.27
N VAL A 233 10.64 -10.29 -4.15
CA VAL A 233 10.98 -11.67 -3.81
C VAL A 233 10.62 -11.92 -2.35
N GLN A 234 9.67 -12.84 -2.14
CA GLN A 234 9.23 -13.24 -0.81
C GLN A 234 10.12 -14.33 -0.23
N ASP A 235 10.46 -15.32 -1.06
CA ASP A 235 11.34 -16.41 -0.69
C ASP A 235 11.87 -17.14 -1.94
N VAL A 236 12.88 -18.00 -1.74
CA VAL A 236 13.41 -18.86 -2.78
C VAL A 236 13.35 -20.32 -2.31
N TYR A 237 12.46 -21.08 -2.92
CA TYR A 237 12.23 -22.47 -2.57
C TYR A 237 13.06 -23.43 -3.43
N LYS A 238 13.53 -24.48 -2.82
CA LYS A 238 14.19 -25.59 -3.48
C LYS A 238 13.47 -26.89 -3.11
N PHE A 239 12.47 -27.26 -3.93
CA PHE A 239 11.73 -28.52 -3.70
C PHE A 239 12.39 -29.70 -4.38
N ASP A 240 13.11 -29.48 -5.47
CA ASP A 240 13.85 -30.44 -6.26
C ASP A 240 15.19 -29.81 -6.70
N GLU A 241 15.64 -30.08 -7.91
CA GLU A 241 16.81 -29.40 -8.49
C GLU A 241 16.54 -27.95 -8.92
N ARG A 242 15.25 -27.54 -9.00
CA ARG A 242 14.83 -26.21 -9.40
C ARG A 242 14.89 -25.27 -8.19
N ARG A 243 15.27 -24.03 -8.47
CA ARG A 243 15.08 -22.91 -7.54
C ARG A 243 13.88 -22.10 -8.04
N ILE A 244 12.83 -22.09 -7.24
CA ILE A 244 11.61 -21.34 -7.52
C ILE A 244 11.66 -20.06 -6.70
N ILE A 245 11.75 -18.93 -7.40
CA ILE A 245 11.71 -17.59 -6.81
C ILE A 245 10.24 -17.22 -6.68
N ALA A 246 9.75 -17.14 -5.46
CA ALA A 246 8.34 -16.93 -5.15
C ALA A 246 8.06 -15.52 -4.63
N GLY A 247 6.90 -14.99 -4.99
CA GLY A 247 6.43 -13.67 -4.58
C GLY A 247 5.05 -13.35 -5.14
N ARG A 248 4.73 -12.07 -5.11
CA ARG A 248 3.52 -11.52 -5.71
C ARG A 248 3.89 -10.48 -6.76
N VAL A 249 3.21 -10.51 -7.89
CA VAL A 249 3.30 -9.43 -8.88
C VAL A 249 2.53 -8.22 -8.35
N GLU A 250 3.25 -7.18 -7.96
CA GLU A 250 2.64 -5.96 -7.42
C GLU A 250 2.17 -5.03 -8.53
N SER A 251 2.88 -5.03 -9.67
CA SER A 251 2.50 -4.24 -10.85
C SER A 251 3.07 -4.83 -12.13
N GLY A 252 2.49 -4.44 -13.26
CA GLY A 252 2.94 -4.84 -14.60
C GLY A 252 2.56 -6.26 -14.99
N THR A 253 3.15 -6.69 -16.08
CA THR A 253 2.98 -8.03 -16.67
C THR A 253 4.34 -8.60 -17.00
N VAL A 254 4.49 -9.90 -16.93
CA VAL A 254 5.71 -10.62 -17.27
C VAL A 254 5.36 -11.92 -18.01
N LYS A 255 6.25 -12.38 -18.86
CA LYS A 255 6.11 -13.63 -19.64
C LYS A 255 7.37 -14.48 -19.60
N VAL A 256 7.21 -15.74 -19.90
CA VAL A 256 8.33 -16.66 -20.12
C VAL A 256 9.22 -16.11 -21.24
N GLY A 257 10.54 -16.12 -20.99
CA GLY A 257 11.55 -15.56 -21.89
C GLY A 257 11.92 -14.11 -21.59
N ASP A 258 11.20 -13.41 -20.73
CA ASP A 258 11.59 -12.05 -20.31
C ASP A 258 12.84 -12.06 -19.44
N GLU A 259 13.70 -11.05 -19.65
CA GLU A 259 14.88 -10.81 -18.81
C GLU A 259 14.52 -9.94 -17.62
N LEU A 260 14.75 -10.48 -16.43
CA LEU A 260 14.53 -9.77 -15.15
C LEU A 260 15.84 -9.27 -14.58
N ILE A 261 15.76 -8.13 -13.89
CA ILE A 261 16.83 -7.54 -13.09
C ILE A 261 16.34 -7.45 -11.65
N PHE A 262 17.14 -7.99 -10.74
CA PHE A 262 16.88 -8.02 -9.31
C PHE A 262 17.59 -6.85 -8.62
N SER A 263 16.81 -5.98 -7.99
CA SER A 263 17.29 -4.78 -7.30
C SER A 263 17.16 -4.95 -5.78
N PRO A 264 18.13 -4.55 -4.96
CA PRO A 264 19.34 -3.76 -5.30
C PRO A 264 20.54 -4.60 -5.72
N SER A 265 20.44 -5.94 -5.76
CA SER A 265 21.58 -6.84 -6.02
C SER A 265 22.15 -6.75 -7.45
N ASN A 266 21.41 -6.15 -8.37
CA ASN A 266 21.76 -5.97 -9.80
C ASN A 266 22.06 -7.29 -10.55
N LYS A 267 21.52 -8.41 -10.06
CA LYS A 267 21.60 -9.71 -10.73
C LYS A 267 20.56 -9.75 -11.84
N SER A 268 20.82 -10.46 -12.93
CA SER A 268 19.88 -10.64 -14.02
C SER A 268 19.67 -12.12 -14.35
N GLY A 269 18.53 -12.45 -14.93
CA GLY A 269 18.21 -13.79 -15.40
C GLY A 269 16.97 -13.79 -16.29
N VAL A 270 16.89 -14.78 -17.19
CA VAL A 270 15.78 -14.96 -18.11
C VAL A 270 14.79 -15.96 -17.50
N ILE A 271 13.50 -15.64 -17.52
CA ILE A 271 12.45 -16.53 -17.02
C ILE A 271 12.39 -17.78 -17.90
N LYS A 272 12.54 -18.93 -17.27
CA LYS A 272 12.39 -20.24 -17.92
C LYS A 272 10.96 -20.76 -17.83
N THR A 273 10.35 -20.70 -16.64
CA THR A 273 8.96 -21.11 -16.39
C THR A 273 8.32 -20.17 -15.37
N ILE A 274 7.00 -20.00 -15.49
CA ILE A 274 6.17 -19.37 -14.47
C ILE A 274 5.41 -20.49 -13.75
N GLU A 275 5.52 -20.57 -12.44
CA GLU A 275 4.94 -21.60 -11.60
C GLU A 275 3.74 -21.04 -10.84
N ALA A 276 2.57 -21.61 -11.06
CA ALA A 276 1.35 -21.32 -10.32
C ALA A 276 0.83 -22.58 -9.63
N TRP A 277 0.18 -22.42 -8.48
CA TRP A 277 -0.33 -23.53 -7.70
C TRP A 277 -1.81 -23.77 -8.02
N SER A 278 -2.23 -25.03 -7.96
CA SER A 278 -3.62 -25.44 -8.22
C SER A 278 -4.12 -25.16 -9.65
N VAL A 279 -3.22 -25.22 -10.64
CA VAL A 279 -3.56 -25.09 -12.06
C VAL A 279 -3.20 -26.37 -12.81
N GLU A 280 -3.98 -26.73 -13.84
CA GLU A 280 -3.68 -27.90 -14.68
C GLU A 280 -2.46 -27.68 -15.58
N ASN A 281 -2.32 -26.46 -16.11
CA ASN A 281 -1.19 -26.08 -16.97
C ASN A 281 -0.51 -24.82 -16.40
N GLN A 282 0.81 -24.81 -16.42
CA GLN A 282 1.57 -23.65 -15.96
C GLN A 282 1.37 -22.48 -16.92
N PRO A 283 1.18 -21.24 -16.41
CA PRO A 283 0.94 -20.08 -17.24
C PRO A 283 2.22 -19.64 -17.96
N GLU A 284 2.05 -19.11 -19.17
CA GLU A 284 3.15 -18.47 -19.92
C GLU A 284 3.32 -16.99 -19.56
N THR A 285 2.30 -16.39 -18.95
CA THR A 285 2.28 -14.98 -18.55
C THR A 285 1.74 -14.84 -17.13
N ALA A 286 2.18 -13.80 -16.42
CA ALA A 286 1.61 -13.41 -15.15
C ALA A 286 1.47 -11.89 -15.08
N GLU A 287 0.45 -11.44 -14.34
CA GLU A 287 0.09 -10.04 -14.21
C GLU A 287 -0.11 -9.61 -12.76
N ALA A 288 -0.22 -8.31 -12.57
CA ALA A 288 -0.44 -7.70 -11.27
C ALA A 288 -1.52 -8.40 -10.44
N SER A 289 -1.29 -8.49 -9.14
CA SER A 289 -2.13 -9.17 -8.14
C SER A 289 -2.01 -10.69 -8.09
N GLN A 290 -1.28 -11.33 -8.98
CA GLN A 290 -1.06 -12.78 -8.95
C GLN A 290 0.11 -13.15 -8.04
N SER A 291 -0.07 -14.20 -7.23
CA SER A 291 1.00 -14.85 -6.47
C SER A 291 1.55 -16.00 -7.29
N ILE A 292 2.81 -15.91 -7.65
CA ILE A 292 3.48 -16.88 -8.54
C ILE A 292 4.88 -17.21 -8.02
N GLY A 293 5.47 -18.24 -8.61
CA GLY A 293 6.90 -18.44 -8.63
C GLY A 293 7.41 -18.43 -10.07
N PHE A 294 8.71 -18.32 -10.24
CA PHE A 294 9.34 -18.56 -11.52
C PHE A 294 10.72 -19.19 -11.36
N THR A 295 11.13 -19.93 -12.40
CA THR A 295 12.49 -20.44 -12.52
C THR A 295 13.23 -19.64 -13.58
N LEU A 296 14.55 -19.59 -13.48
CA LEU A 296 15.40 -18.91 -14.44
C LEU A 296 16.20 -19.89 -15.28
N THR A 297 16.62 -19.48 -16.47
CA THR A 297 17.47 -20.28 -17.35
C THR A 297 18.85 -20.54 -16.75
N GLU A 298 19.35 -19.58 -15.99
CA GLU A 298 20.61 -19.65 -15.25
C GLU A 298 20.33 -19.52 -13.75
N GLN A 299 21.07 -20.23 -12.93
CA GLN A 299 20.93 -20.13 -11.48
C GLN A 299 21.59 -18.83 -10.99
N ILE A 300 20.79 -17.96 -10.40
CA ILE A 300 21.26 -16.79 -9.69
C ILE A 300 20.92 -16.89 -8.20
N PHE A 301 21.65 -16.18 -7.37
CA PHE A 301 21.36 -16.08 -5.94
C PHE A 301 20.48 -14.86 -5.67
N ALA A 302 19.20 -14.95 -6.09
CA ALA A 302 18.18 -14.00 -5.64
C ALA A 302 17.86 -14.27 -4.17
N GLU A 303 17.60 -13.20 -3.43
CA GLU A 303 17.34 -13.26 -1.99
C GLU A 303 16.00 -12.61 -1.66
N ARG A 304 15.42 -13.00 -0.51
CA ARG A 304 14.27 -12.28 0.05
C ARG A 304 14.61 -10.80 0.19
N GLY A 305 13.72 -9.93 -0.31
CA GLY A 305 13.91 -8.49 -0.32
C GLY A 305 14.45 -7.93 -1.64
N ASP A 306 14.96 -8.75 -2.56
CA ASP A 306 15.19 -8.29 -3.92
C ASP A 306 13.84 -7.95 -4.59
N VAL A 307 13.82 -6.94 -5.45
CA VAL A 307 12.67 -6.60 -6.30
C VAL A 307 13.04 -6.89 -7.74
N ALA A 308 12.39 -7.88 -8.34
CA ALA A 308 12.56 -8.16 -9.75
C ALA A 308 11.74 -7.18 -10.60
N ALA A 309 12.36 -6.69 -11.67
CA ALA A 309 11.78 -5.74 -12.62
C ALA A 309 12.27 -6.04 -14.04
N LEU A 310 11.50 -5.61 -15.05
CA LEU A 310 11.94 -5.61 -16.44
C LEU A 310 12.98 -4.49 -16.66
N LYS A 311 13.89 -4.72 -17.58
CA LYS A 311 14.95 -3.78 -17.95
C LYS A 311 14.47 -2.38 -18.35
N THR A 312 13.27 -2.31 -18.91
CA THR A 312 12.65 -1.06 -19.40
C THR A 312 12.09 -0.15 -18.29
N GLY A 313 12.00 -0.64 -17.05
CA GLY A 313 11.38 0.13 -15.98
C GLY A 313 11.89 -0.32 -14.62
N LEU A 314 13.12 0.03 -14.27
CA LEU A 314 13.77 -0.39 -13.03
C LEU A 314 13.33 0.47 -11.84
N PRO A 315 13.24 -0.11 -10.62
CA PRO A 315 12.96 0.65 -9.41
C PRO A 315 14.14 1.58 -9.06
N ILE A 316 13.85 2.59 -8.27
CA ILE A 316 14.85 3.47 -7.68
C ILE A 316 15.64 2.68 -6.65
N ILE A 317 16.97 2.88 -6.62
CA ILE A 317 17.84 2.30 -5.59
C ILE A 317 18.54 3.46 -4.87
N SER A 318 18.24 3.62 -3.59
CA SER A 318 18.92 4.63 -2.77
C SER A 318 19.00 4.20 -1.31
N THR A 319 19.86 4.89 -0.56
CA THR A 319 19.93 4.80 0.91
C THR A 319 19.26 5.99 1.58
N THR A 320 18.89 7.04 0.84
CA THR A 320 18.33 8.27 1.43
C THR A 320 17.16 8.75 0.60
N PHE A 321 16.02 8.97 1.25
CA PHE A 321 14.81 9.40 0.59
C PHE A 321 13.90 10.16 1.58
N ASP A 322 13.00 10.97 1.03
CA ASP A 322 12.05 11.75 1.81
C ASP A 322 10.71 11.04 1.87
N VAL A 323 10.09 11.11 3.01
CA VAL A 323 8.88 10.37 3.33
C VAL A 323 7.90 11.22 4.13
N ASN A 324 6.62 10.94 3.97
CA ASN A 324 5.60 11.34 4.93
C ASN A 324 5.40 10.18 5.90
N VAL A 325 5.57 10.45 7.19
CA VAL A 325 5.44 9.47 8.27
C VAL A 325 4.28 9.86 9.19
N PHE A 326 3.44 8.90 9.51
CA PHE A 326 2.52 8.95 10.64
C PHE A 326 3.08 8.07 11.77
N TRP A 327 3.20 8.65 12.97
CA TRP A 327 3.82 7.98 14.11
C TRP A 327 2.80 7.55 15.16
N MET A 328 2.84 6.29 15.57
CA MET A 328 1.93 5.68 16.55
C MET A 328 2.65 5.11 17.76
N GLY A 329 3.99 5.19 17.76
CA GLY A 329 4.82 4.61 18.81
C GLY A 329 4.58 5.24 20.16
N LYS A 330 4.81 4.47 21.23
CA LYS A 330 4.74 4.98 22.61
C LYS A 330 5.86 5.97 22.90
N ARG A 331 7.03 5.76 22.32
CA ARG A 331 8.18 6.67 22.35
C ARG A 331 8.14 7.56 21.12
N HIS A 332 8.75 8.73 21.21
CA HIS A 332 8.86 9.62 20.07
C HIS A 332 9.73 9.02 18.95
N LEU A 333 9.45 9.39 17.70
CA LEU A 333 10.38 9.18 16.61
C LEU A 333 11.46 10.26 16.71
N GLU A 334 12.69 9.87 16.92
CA GLU A 334 13.80 10.76 17.21
C GLU A 334 14.88 10.70 16.14
N LYS A 335 15.55 11.83 15.94
CA LYS A 335 16.69 11.92 15.04
C LYS A 335 17.88 11.10 15.56
N GLY A 336 18.57 10.39 14.66
CA GLY A 336 19.77 9.60 14.98
C GLY A 336 19.50 8.29 15.73
N ARG A 337 18.25 7.98 16.07
CA ARG A 337 17.86 6.68 16.61
C ARG A 337 17.62 5.69 15.47
N SER A 338 17.99 4.43 15.71
CA SER A 338 17.80 3.34 14.74
C SER A 338 16.42 2.72 14.86
N TYR A 339 15.78 2.51 13.71
CA TYR A 339 14.50 1.83 13.53
C TYR A 339 14.63 0.76 12.47
N THR A 340 13.71 -0.19 12.43
CA THR A 340 13.61 -1.15 11.32
C THR A 340 12.58 -0.65 10.33
N LEU A 341 13.00 -0.40 9.09
CA LEU A 341 12.12 -0.10 7.97
C LEU A 341 11.75 -1.40 7.27
N LYS A 342 10.44 -1.63 7.09
CA LYS A 342 9.90 -2.72 6.29
C LYS A 342 9.22 -2.14 5.06
N LEU A 343 9.71 -2.52 3.90
CA LEU A 343 9.24 -2.04 2.59
C LEU A 343 9.03 -3.24 1.68
N THR A 344 7.77 -3.58 1.40
CA THR A 344 7.40 -4.84 0.75
C THR A 344 8.01 -6.05 1.46
N THR A 345 8.93 -6.77 0.83
CA THR A 345 9.66 -7.90 1.42
C THR A 345 11.04 -7.52 1.99
N GLN A 346 11.45 -6.25 1.83
CA GLN A 346 12.71 -5.74 2.35
C GLN A 346 12.60 -5.39 3.83
N GLU A 347 13.64 -5.67 4.57
CA GLU A 347 13.80 -5.29 5.97
C GLU A 347 15.21 -4.73 6.18
N VAL A 348 15.31 -3.48 6.64
CA VAL A 348 16.57 -2.76 6.77
C VAL A 348 16.55 -1.80 7.94
N THR A 349 17.68 -1.63 8.61
CA THR A 349 17.83 -0.61 9.63
C THR A 349 17.89 0.77 9.00
N CYS A 350 17.16 1.72 9.56
CA CYS A 350 17.15 3.12 9.13
C CYS A 350 17.23 4.08 10.32
N GLU A 351 17.55 5.33 10.03
CA GLU A 351 17.54 6.46 10.97
C GLU A 351 16.87 7.68 10.36
N VAL A 352 16.33 8.54 11.20
CA VAL A 352 15.85 9.88 10.80
C VAL A 352 17.04 10.82 10.71
N VAL A 353 17.30 11.35 9.52
CA VAL A 353 18.39 12.33 9.28
C VAL A 353 17.93 13.74 9.66
N GLY A 354 16.66 14.06 9.39
CA GLY A 354 16.09 15.36 9.70
C GLY A 354 14.59 15.41 9.49
N PHE A 355 13.96 16.30 10.23
CA PHE A 355 12.55 16.65 10.08
C PHE A 355 12.50 17.89 9.16
N LYS A 356 11.71 17.80 8.07
CA LYS A 356 11.47 18.93 7.17
C LYS A 356 10.26 19.74 7.59
N LYS A 357 9.21 19.03 8.02
CA LYS A 357 7.97 19.61 8.47
C LYS A 357 7.33 18.66 9.47
N VAL A 358 7.02 19.15 10.65
CA VAL A 358 6.23 18.43 11.65
C VAL A 358 4.88 19.09 11.73
N VAL A 359 3.82 18.32 11.65
CA VAL A 359 2.44 18.81 11.76
C VAL A 359 1.78 18.09 12.92
N ASP A 360 1.36 18.86 13.90
CA ASP A 360 0.48 18.36 14.94
C ASP A 360 -0.84 17.94 14.30
N ALA A 361 -1.13 16.65 14.33
CA ALA A 361 -2.36 16.15 13.72
C ALA A 361 -3.63 16.60 14.44
N SER A 362 -3.52 17.23 15.63
CA SER A 362 -4.65 17.79 16.37
C SER A 362 -4.99 19.19 15.93
N THR A 363 -3.98 20.09 15.89
CA THR A 363 -4.18 21.50 15.57
C THR A 363 -3.93 21.82 14.10
N LEU A 364 -3.27 20.90 13.36
CA LEU A 364 -2.75 21.08 11.99
C LEU A 364 -1.71 22.22 11.90
N GLU A 365 -1.21 22.69 13.03
CA GLU A 365 -0.16 23.67 13.06
C GLU A 365 1.19 23.02 12.67
N THR A 366 1.97 23.74 11.91
CA THR A 366 3.34 23.35 11.64
C THR A 366 4.19 23.69 12.86
N LEU A 367 4.80 22.67 13.42
CA LEU A 367 5.74 22.83 14.53
C LEU A 367 7.12 23.09 13.96
N GLU A 368 7.66 24.29 14.17
CA GLU A 368 9.00 24.65 13.72
C GLU A 368 10.06 24.11 14.70
N ASP A 369 11.24 23.77 14.19
CA ASP A 369 12.42 23.36 14.96
C ASP A 369 12.22 22.13 15.88
N GLN A 370 11.39 21.17 15.47
CA GLN A 370 11.24 19.91 16.20
C GLN A 370 12.20 18.83 15.69
N ASP A 371 12.95 18.24 16.61
CA ASP A 371 13.85 17.10 16.37
C ASP A 371 13.23 15.74 16.73
N TYR A 372 11.94 15.71 16.97
CA TYR A 372 11.17 14.49 17.27
C TYR A 372 9.73 14.59 16.76
N LEU A 373 9.08 13.44 16.62
CA LEU A 373 7.67 13.32 16.29
C LEU A 373 6.94 12.61 17.43
N ALA A 374 5.91 13.26 17.97
CA ALA A 374 5.12 12.68 19.03
C ALA A 374 4.09 11.67 18.52
N LYS A 375 3.49 10.92 19.44
CA LYS A 375 2.45 9.94 19.11
C LYS A 375 1.25 10.62 18.46
N ASN A 376 0.78 10.05 17.35
CA ASN A 376 -0.31 10.49 16.48
C ASN A 376 -0.02 11.73 15.63
N ASP A 377 1.22 12.22 15.64
CA ASP A 377 1.63 13.31 14.78
C ASP A 377 2.14 12.81 13.42
N VAL A 378 2.28 13.74 12.53
CA VAL A 378 2.71 13.51 11.16
C VAL A 378 3.91 14.39 10.83
N ALA A 379 4.86 13.82 10.10
CA ALA A 379 6.00 14.60 9.64
C ALA A 379 6.43 14.24 8.23
N GLU A 380 6.97 15.23 7.55
CA GLU A 380 7.82 15.03 6.40
C GLU A 380 9.26 14.91 6.91
N VAL A 381 9.88 13.74 6.71
CA VAL A 381 11.21 13.44 7.22
C VAL A 381 12.11 12.86 6.14
N THR A 382 13.42 13.05 6.31
CA THR A 382 14.41 12.35 5.51
C THR A 382 14.89 11.12 6.27
N LEU A 383 14.70 9.95 5.69
CA LEU A 383 15.21 8.68 6.21
C LEU A 383 16.49 8.27 5.49
N ARG A 384 17.40 7.64 6.25
CA ARG A 384 18.60 7.00 5.73
C ARG A 384 18.65 5.55 6.16
N THR A 385 18.83 4.64 5.23
CA THR A 385 19.01 3.20 5.48
C THR A 385 20.46 2.80 5.51
N THR A 386 20.80 1.74 6.25
CA THR A 386 22.17 1.19 6.37
C THR A 386 22.65 0.52 5.09
N ARG A 387 21.74 0.05 4.25
CA ARG A 387 22.02 -0.54 2.93
C ARG A 387 21.03 -0.02 1.90
N PRO A 388 21.37 -0.02 0.60
CA PRO A 388 20.42 0.40 -0.43
C PRO A 388 19.15 -0.43 -0.42
N VAL A 389 18.02 0.24 -0.65
CA VAL A 389 16.72 -0.37 -0.85
C VAL A 389 16.18 -0.05 -2.23
N ALA A 390 15.41 -0.96 -2.80
CA ALA A 390 14.71 -0.77 -4.06
C ALA A 390 13.28 -0.33 -3.79
N PHE A 391 12.85 0.78 -4.39
CA PHE A 391 11.51 1.34 -4.17
C PHE A 391 11.03 2.13 -5.38
N ASP A 392 9.77 2.50 -5.35
CA ASP A 392 9.19 3.50 -6.25
C ASP A 392 8.62 4.66 -5.44
N LEU A 393 8.44 5.81 -6.05
CA LEU A 393 7.70 6.89 -5.43
C LEU A 393 6.23 6.48 -5.32
N PHE A 394 5.59 6.81 -4.21
CA PHE A 394 4.20 6.44 -3.96
C PHE A 394 3.24 6.86 -5.08
N GLY A 395 3.43 8.05 -5.64
CA GLY A 395 2.62 8.55 -6.77
C GLY A 395 2.82 7.78 -8.08
N SER A 396 3.87 6.94 -8.20
CA SER A 396 4.15 6.14 -9.39
C SER A 396 3.66 4.69 -9.23
N ILE A 397 4.11 4.02 -8.17
CA ILE A 397 3.70 2.66 -7.82
C ILE A 397 3.46 2.59 -6.32
N PRO A 398 2.20 2.71 -5.86
CA PRO A 398 1.87 2.81 -4.44
C PRO A 398 2.36 1.63 -3.60
N THR A 399 2.29 0.40 -4.12
CA THR A 399 2.64 -0.82 -3.38
C THR A 399 4.09 -0.88 -2.99
N THR A 400 5.01 -0.41 -3.85
CA THR A 400 6.45 -0.36 -3.61
C THR A 400 6.92 0.98 -3.04
N GLY A 401 6.02 1.95 -2.89
CA GLY A 401 6.24 3.26 -2.28
C GLY A 401 5.74 3.41 -0.85
N ARG A 402 5.17 2.35 -0.23
CA ARG A 402 4.69 2.34 1.16
C ARG A 402 5.64 1.56 2.05
N PHE A 403 5.79 2.02 3.28
CA PHE A 403 6.66 1.36 4.26
C PHE A 403 6.06 1.41 5.67
N VAL A 404 6.63 0.59 6.55
CA VAL A 404 6.33 0.55 7.98
C VAL A 404 7.62 0.76 8.77
N LEU A 405 7.54 1.48 9.88
CA LEU A 405 8.62 1.64 10.86
C LEU A 405 8.34 0.81 12.10
N VAL A 406 9.32 0.02 12.48
CA VAL A 406 9.29 -0.83 13.66
C VAL A 406 10.34 -0.35 14.66
N ASP A 407 9.94 -0.12 15.89
CA ASP A 407 10.83 0.17 17.03
C ASP A 407 10.87 -1.06 17.91
N GLU A 408 12.04 -1.68 18.06
CA GLU A 408 12.23 -2.98 18.69
C GLU A 408 11.39 -4.07 17.99
N TYR A 409 10.21 -4.41 18.53
CA TYR A 409 9.29 -5.42 17.98
C TYR A 409 7.91 -4.86 17.61
N ASP A 410 7.63 -3.60 17.99
CA ASP A 410 6.34 -2.96 17.77
C ASP A 410 6.32 -2.18 16.45
N VAL A 411 5.25 -2.33 15.68
CA VAL A 411 4.97 -1.43 14.56
C VAL A 411 4.57 -0.08 15.12
N CYS A 412 5.44 0.89 14.96
CA CYS A 412 5.32 2.22 15.57
C CYS A 412 4.96 3.33 14.60
N GLY A 413 5.03 3.09 13.32
CA GLY A 413 4.70 4.09 12.32
C GLY A 413 4.62 3.50 10.93
N GLY A 414 4.15 4.29 10.02
CA GLY A 414 4.12 3.94 8.59
C GLY A 414 4.07 5.20 7.76
N GLY A 415 4.29 5.06 6.47
CA GLY A 415 4.28 6.20 5.59
C GLY A 415 4.47 5.86 4.13
N ILE A 416 4.66 6.92 3.35
CA ILE A 416 4.84 6.87 1.91
C ILE A 416 6.12 7.58 1.50
N ILE A 417 6.79 7.05 0.48
CA ILE A 417 7.97 7.66 -0.11
C ILE A 417 7.51 8.70 -1.13
N THR A 418 7.83 9.96 -0.87
CA THR A 418 7.34 11.10 -1.68
C THR A 418 8.35 11.57 -2.70
N THR A 419 9.63 11.62 -2.31
CA THR A 419 10.72 12.03 -3.21
C THR A 419 12.06 11.47 -2.75
N TYR A 420 13.07 11.61 -3.58
CA TYR A 420 14.44 11.30 -3.21
C TYR A 420 15.41 12.24 -3.96
N THR A 421 16.56 12.48 -3.38
CA THR A 421 17.64 13.21 -4.04
C THR A 421 18.80 12.24 -4.28
N PRO A 422 19.12 11.92 -5.55
CA PRO A 422 20.21 11.00 -5.85
C PRO A 422 21.53 11.48 -5.27
N SER A 423 22.15 10.68 -4.43
CA SER A 423 23.50 10.92 -3.96
C SER A 423 24.53 10.74 -5.10
N LYS A 424 25.77 11.18 -4.89
CA LYS A 424 26.86 10.86 -5.84
C LYS A 424 27.01 9.35 -6.04
N THR A 425 26.83 8.58 -4.97
CA THR A 425 26.92 7.11 -5.00
C THR A 425 25.77 6.51 -5.78
N ASP A 426 24.55 7.05 -5.67
CA ASP A 426 23.39 6.57 -6.42
C ASP A 426 23.57 6.83 -7.92
N ARG A 427 24.03 8.03 -8.30
CA ARG A 427 24.34 8.36 -9.71
C ARG A 427 25.39 7.43 -10.29
N LEU A 428 26.47 7.16 -9.53
CA LEU A 428 27.51 6.23 -9.96
C LEU A 428 26.98 4.79 -10.12
N ARG A 429 26.09 4.34 -9.22
CA ARG A 429 25.42 3.03 -9.36
C ARG A 429 24.55 2.96 -10.60
N ASP A 430 23.79 4.00 -10.89
CA ASP A 430 22.94 4.05 -12.08
C ASP A 430 23.80 4.06 -13.35
N GLU A 431 24.92 4.80 -13.38
CA GLU A 431 25.88 4.78 -14.49
C GLU A 431 26.49 3.38 -14.69
N ILE A 432 26.92 2.72 -13.61
CA ILE A 432 27.45 1.35 -13.66
C ILE A 432 26.37 0.39 -14.15
N ARG A 433 25.15 0.49 -13.62
CA ARG A 433 24.01 -0.33 -13.99
C ARG A 433 23.69 -0.21 -15.48
N HIS A 434 23.64 1.02 -16.01
CA HIS A 434 23.44 1.23 -17.44
C HIS A 434 24.59 0.70 -18.28
N ARG A 435 25.84 0.85 -17.83
CA ARG A 435 27.01 0.32 -18.50
C ARG A 435 27.01 -1.21 -18.56
N ASP A 436 26.70 -1.87 -17.44
CA ASP A 436 26.72 -3.33 -17.32
C ASP A 436 25.64 -4.02 -18.17
N PHE A 437 24.57 -3.31 -18.58
CA PHE A 437 23.59 -3.81 -19.53
C PHE A 437 24.07 -3.88 -20.98
N HIS A 438 25.21 -3.29 -21.28
CA HIS A 438 25.83 -3.32 -22.60
C HIS A 438 26.98 -4.35 -22.71
N TRP A 439 27.11 -5.22 -21.73
CA TRP A 439 28.09 -6.30 -21.83
C TRP A 439 27.77 -7.22 -22.99
N LEU A 440 28.60 -7.15 -24.02
CA LEU A 440 28.55 -8.11 -25.13
C LEU A 440 29.05 -9.47 -24.59
N LYS A 441 28.23 -10.50 -24.73
CA LYS A 441 28.71 -11.86 -24.50
C LYS A 441 29.81 -12.17 -25.50
N SER A 442 30.90 -12.72 -25.01
CA SER A 442 31.98 -13.17 -25.90
C SER A 442 31.48 -14.32 -26.78
N ASP A 443 31.76 -14.27 -28.06
CA ASP A 443 31.46 -15.37 -29.00
C ASP A 443 32.31 -16.62 -28.70
N ILE A 444 33.37 -16.48 -27.93
CA ILE A 444 34.25 -17.59 -27.50
C ILE A 444 33.74 -18.20 -26.22
N LYS A 445 33.34 -19.47 -26.29
CA LYS A 445 32.79 -20.21 -25.14
C LYS A 445 33.88 -20.54 -24.10
N PRO A 446 33.50 -20.71 -22.81
CA PRO A 446 34.43 -21.11 -21.75
C PRO A 446 35.17 -22.43 -22.06
N GLU A 447 34.50 -23.37 -22.72
CA GLU A 447 35.07 -24.67 -23.09
C GLU A 447 36.16 -24.53 -24.16
N GLU A 448 35.99 -23.62 -25.12
CA GLU A 448 36.97 -23.32 -26.14
C GLU A 448 38.22 -22.67 -25.55
N ARG A 449 38.00 -21.78 -24.55
CA ARG A 449 39.14 -21.16 -23.77
C ARG A 449 39.88 -22.20 -22.95
N ALA A 450 39.12 -23.11 -22.27
CA ALA A 450 39.72 -24.18 -21.48
C ALA A 450 40.52 -25.15 -22.34
N TYR A 451 40.00 -25.52 -23.51
CA TYR A 451 40.74 -26.34 -24.47
C TYR A 451 42.01 -25.68 -24.96
N ARG A 452 41.95 -24.39 -25.34
CA ARG A 452 43.10 -23.64 -25.79
C ARG A 452 44.17 -23.47 -24.71
N ASN A 453 43.77 -23.20 -23.47
CA ASN A 453 44.67 -22.91 -22.36
C ASN A 453 45.17 -24.18 -21.65
N GLY A 454 44.58 -25.35 -21.95
CA GLY A 454 44.89 -26.61 -21.30
C GLY A 454 44.39 -26.73 -19.86
N HIS A 455 43.58 -25.81 -19.41
CA HIS A 455 42.99 -25.82 -18.06
C HIS A 455 41.65 -25.04 -18.01
N GLN A 456 40.82 -25.36 -17.05
CA GLN A 456 39.59 -24.61 -16.76
C GLN A 456 39.88 -23.31 -16.04
N SER A 457 39.01 -22.31 -16.26
CA SER A 457 39.03 -21.05 -15.50
C SER A 457 38.62 -21.28 -14.04
N ALA A 458 39.39 -20.77 -13.12
CA ALA A 458 39.09 -20.83 -11.68
C ALA A 458 39.39 -19.48 -11.02
N LEU A 459 38.59 -19.12 -10.02
CA LEU A 459 38.87 -17.98 -9.14
C LEU A 459 39.29 -18.50 -7.77
N ILE A 460 40.47 -18.13 -7.32
CA ILE A 460 40.99 -18.47 -6.00
C ILE A 460 40.88 -17.25 -5.10
N LEU A 461 39.97 -17.27 -4.12
CA LEU A 461 39.81 -16.19 -3.17
C LEU A 461 40.51 -16.49 -1.86
N ILE A 462 41.54 -15.67 -1.50
CA ILE A 462 42.27 -15.81 -0.26
C ILE A 462 41.75 -14.82 0.76
N VAL A 463 41.06 -15.32 1.81
CA VAL A 463 40.43 -14.52 2.85
C VAL A 463 41.16 -14.68 4.19
N GLY A 464 41.07 -13.66 5.04
CA GLY A 464 41.64 -13.67 6.39
C GLY A 464 41.85 -12.25 6.96
N PRO A 465 42.15 -12.09 8.25
CA PRO A 465 42.41 -10.80 8.89
C PRO A 465 43.54 -9.99 8.24
N SER A 466 43.58 -8.67 8.49
CA SER A 466 44.70 -7.82 8.03
C SER A 466 46.03 -8.28 8.63
N GLY A 467 47.08 -8.23 7.88
CA GLY A 467 48.45 -8.61 8.36
C GLY A 467 48.80 -10.11 8.30
N THR A 468 47.87 -11.02 7.95
CA THR A 468 48.11 -12.49 7.92
C THR A 468 48.91 -13.00 6.72
N GLY A 469 49.51 -12.12 5.91
CA GLY A 469 50.37 -12.51 4.79
C GLY A 469 49.63 -12.95 3.52
N LYS A 470 48.33 -12.70 3.36
CA LYS A 470 47.51 -13.05 2.19
C LYS A 470 48.14 -12.67 0.86
N ALA A 471 48.62 -11.41 0.75
CA ALA A 471 49.27 -10.92 -0.48
C ALA A 471 50.56 -11.68 -0.80
N LYS A 472 51.34 -12.10 0.21
CA LYS A 472 52.52 -12.91 0.03
C LYS A 472 52.19 -14.31 -0.46
N LEU A 473 51.14 -14.92 0.12
CA LEU A 473 50.62 -16.22 -0.30
C LEU A 473 50.11 -16.18 -1.74
N ALA A 474 49.31 -15.14 -2.08
CA ALA A 474 48.76 -14.98 -3.42
C ALA A 474 49.85 -14.89 -4.49
N ARG A 475 50.89 -14.06 -4.27
CA ARG A 475 52.01 -13.95 -5.19
C ARG A 475 52.82 -15.25 -5.33
N HIS A 476 52.98 -15.98 -4.23
CA HIS A 476 53.69 -17.25 -4.27
C HIS A 476 52.87 -18.31 -5.04
N LEU A 477 51.55 -18.33 -4.85
CA LEU A 477 50.64 -19.21 -5.59
C LEU A 477 50.63 -18.87 -7.09
N GLU A 478 50.55 -17.60 -7.45
CA GLU A 478 50.68 -17.14 -8.85
C GLU A 478 51.94 -17.63 -9.50
N HIS A 479 53.10 -17.47 -8.82
CA HIS A 479 54.39 -17.90 -9.32
C HIS A 479 54.43 -19.42 -9.55
N LYS A 480 53.88 -20.21 -8.61
CA LYS A 480 53.81 -21.67 -8.73
C LYS A 480 52.90 -22.12 -9.89
N LEU A 481 51.75 -21.47 -10.06
CA LEU A 481 50.84 -21.75 -11.17
C LEU A 481 51.50 -21.44 -12.51
N PHE A 482 52.23 -20.32 -12.58
CA PHE A 482 52.98 -19.92 -13.79
C PHE A 482 54.10 -20.94 -14.12
N GLU A 483 54.88 -21.41 -13.15
CA GLU A 483 55.86 -22.48 -13.34
C GLU A 483 55.25 -23.78 -13.88
N LEU A 484 53.99 -24.05 -13.56
CA LEU A 484 53.21 -25.21 -14.02
C LEU A 484 52.48 -24.94 -15.36
N ASN A 485 52.81 -23.85 -16.08
CA ASN A 485 52.18 -23.45 -17.34
C ASN A 485 50.70 -23.09 -17.25
N PHE A 486 50.18 -22.74 -16.09
CA PHE A 486 48.83 -22.19 -15.97
C PHE A 486 48.88 -20.69 -16.28
N GLN A 487 47.91 -20.21 -17.03
CA GLN A 487 47.71 -18.75 -17.16
C GLN A 487 47.07 -18.25 -15.88
N SER A 488 47.79 -17.48 -15.10
CA SER A 488 47.36 -16.92 -13.81
C SER A 488 47.57 -15.42 -13.77
N TYR A 489 46.65 -14.75 -13.08
CA TYR A 489 46.67 -13.31 -12.83
C TYR A 489 46.33 -13.05 -11.37
N LEU A 490 47.00 -12.09 -10.74
CA LEU A 490 46.80 -11.67 -9.37
C LEU A 490 45.91 -10.44 -9.30
#